data_b19f09b77ad5ab6eee4ab713fe855ccc
#
_entry.id   b19f09b77ad5ab6eee4ab713fe855ccc
#
_cell.length_a   1.000
_cell.length_b   1.000
_cell.length_c   1.000
_cell.angle_alpha   90.00
_cell.angle_beta   90.00
_cell.angle_gamma   90.00
#
_symmetry.space_group_name_H-M   'P 1'
#
loop_
_entity.id
_entity.type
_entity.pdbx_description
1 polymer ?
#
loop_
_entity_poly.entity_id
_entity_poly.type
_entity_poly.pdbx_seq_one_letter_code
_entity_poly.pdbx_strand_id
1 'polypeptide(L)'
;MKWIKRILFFLIILILFGQKSFSSPKEKIVNNFNKINNISFKFQQRIDDKIESGKCYIKYPKLIYCLYDNKDKKEMVSNGRTLVIKNNRYNKTYIYPLKSTPLEYILDKEFILNKIKNLEPKVNNNTIEFLIATKKKLISIFFNSKTYDLSGWKTIDIYQKEVIFQINNLEKNINIDENRFKLPSLN
;
A
#
# COMPACT_ATOMS: atom_id res chain seq x y z
N MET A 1 -37.49 23.88 43.93
CA MET A 1 -36.43 24.51 43.10
C MET A 1 -35.06 23.84 43.15
N LYS A 2 -34.54 23.43 44.33
CA LYS A 2 -33.22 22.73 44.41
C LYS A 2 -33.20 21.33 43.78
N TRP A 3 -34.28 20.59 43.75
CA TRP A 3 -34.41 19.25 43.19
C TRP A 3 -34.34 19.25 41.64
N ILE A 4 -35.01 20.22 41.02
CA ILE A 4 -35.02 20.41 39.57
C ILE A 4 -33.60 20.74 39.06
N LYS A 5 -32.84 21.56 39.78
CA LYS A 5 -31.43 21.86 39.44
C LYS A 5 -30.52 20.64 39.51
N ARG A 6 -30.75 19.73 40.48
CA ARG A 6 -30.00 18.48 40.60
C ARG A 6 -30.32 17.51 39.46
N ILE A 7 -31.58 17.37 39.04
CA ILE A 7 -32.00 16.53 37.93
C ILE A 7 -31.43 17.08 36.63
N LEU A 8 -31.48 18.40 36.44
CA LEU A 8 -30.90 19.05 35.26
C LEU A 8 -29.37 18.82 35.17
N PHE A 9 -28.68 18.91 36.28
CA PHE A 9 -27.24 18.68 36.38
C PHE A 9 -26.86 17.23 36.04
N PHE A 10 -27.62 16.23 36.52
CA PHE A 10 -27.42 14.83 36.18
C PHE A 10 -27.72 14.54 34.69
N LEU A 11 -28.73 15.18 34.10
CA LEU A 11 -29.06 15.07 32.68
C LEU A 11 -27.94 15.64 31.80
N ILE A 12 -27.34 16.76 32.18
CA ILE A 12 -26.21 17.36 31.44
C ILE A 12 -24.99 16.47 31.52
N ILE A 13 -24.71 15.83 32.65
CA ILE A 13 -23.59 14.88 32.81
C ILE A 13 -23.81 13.66 31.92
N LEU A 14 -25.01 13.12 31.81
CA LEU A 14 -25.31 11.95 30.93
C LEU A 14 -25.07 12.26 29.43
N ILE A 15 -25.34 13.48 28.99
CA ILE A 15 -25.14 13.90 27.61
C ILE A 15 -23.64 14.01 27.26
N LEU A 16 -22.78 14.37 28.22
CA LEU A 16 -21.36 14.52 28.02
C LEU A 16 -20.60 13.17 27.91
N PHE A 17 -21.16 12.07 28.45
CA PHE A 17 -20.54 10.74 28.38
C PHE A 17 -20.91 9.92 27.15
N GLY A 18 -21.81 10.43 26.28
CA GLY A 18 -22.40 9.66 25.17
C GLY A 18 -21.64 9.75 23.83
N GLN A 19 -20.61 10.54 23.67
CA GLN A 19 -19.91 10.68 22.39
C GLN A 19 -18.90 9.56 22.19
N LYS A 20 -19.36 8.41 21.73
CA LYS A 20 -18.45 7.43 21.10
C LYS A 20 -17.87 8.09 19.86
N SER A 21 -16.62 8.53 19.94
CA SER A 21 -15.85 8.94 18.77
C SER A 21 -15.70 7.74 17.82
N PHE A 22 -16.51 7.70 16.77
CA PHE A 22 -16.33 6.73 15.69
C PHE A 22 -15.10 7.17 14.90
N SER A 23 -14.01 6.43 15.06
CA SER A 23 -12.80 6.63 14.25
C SER A 23 -13.15 6.54 12.76
N SER A 24 -12.78 7.56 12.00
CA SER A 24 -13.04 7.61 10.56
C SER A 24 -12.31 6.47 9.83
N PRO A 25 -12.80 6.04 8.64
CA PRO A 25 -12.08 5.05 7.82
C PRO A 25 -10.62 5.46 7.57
N LYS A 26 -10.36 6.75 7.36
CA LYS A 26 -9.02 7.32 7.19
C LYS A 26 -8.14 7.10 8.41
N GLU A 27 -8.65 7.38 9.61
CA GLU A 27 -7.91 7.14 10.86
C GLU A 27 -7.60 5.66 11.08
N LYS A 28 -8.55 4.77 10.77
CA LYS A 28 -8.34 3.31 10.86
C LYS A 28 -7.23 2.85 9.93
N ILE A 29 -7.23 3.36 8.68
CA ILE A 29 -6.15 3.08 7.71
C ILE A 29 -4.81 3.57 8.24
N VAL A 30 -4.72 4.83 8.69
CA VAL A 30 -3.48 5.41 9.22
C VAL A 30 -2.97 4.59 10.41
N ASN A 31 -3.85 4.26 11.36
CA ASN A 31 -3.48 3.48 12.54
C ASN A 31 -3.03 2.05 12.22
N ASN A 32 -3.71 1.38 11.26
CA ASN A 32 -3.33 0.04 10.84
C ASN A 32 -2.02 0.06 10.05
N PHE A 33 -1.91 0.92 9.05
CA PHE A 33 -0.76 0.95 8.16
C PHE A 33 0.51 1.41 8.88
N ASN A 34 0.39 2.30 9.88
CA ASN A 34 1.52 2.73 10.68
C ASN A 34 2.23 1.57 11.42
N LYS A 35 1.48 0.57 11.86
CA LYS A 35 1.99 -0.60 12.59
C LYS A 35 2.68 -1.64 11.70
N ILE A 36 2.63 -1.48 10.38
CA ILE A 36 3.16 -2.44 9.42
C ILE A 36 4.63 -2.12 9.14
N ASN A 37 5.54 -3.06 9.40
CA ASN A 37 6.94 -2.97 9.03
C ASN A 37 7.23 -3.72 7.71
N ASN A 38 6.54 -4.83 7.51
CA ASN A 38 6.65 -5.63 6.30
C ASN A 38 5.34 -6.34 5.99
N ILE A 39 5.19 -6.75 4.73
CA ILE A 39 4.05 -7.52 4.23
C ILE A 39 4.51 -8.60 3.25
N SER A 40 3.79 -9.72 3.22
CA SER A 40 3.80 -10.65 2.09
C SER A 40 2.38 -10.78 1.53
N PHE A 41 2.28 -11.02 0.22
CA PHE A 41 0.99 -11.13 -0.43
C PHE A 41 1.10 -11.81 -1.79
N LYS A 42 -0.02 -12.41 -2.24
CA LYS A 42 -0.22 -12.75 -3.64
C LYS A 42 -0.70 -11.52 -4.39
N PHE A 43 -0.31 -11.37 -5.65
CA PHE A 43 -0.74 -10.25 -6.46
C PHE A 43 -1.29 -10.68 -7.82
N GLN A 44 -2.11 -9.81 -8.39
CA GLN A 44 -2.46 -9.78 -9.79
C GLN A 44 -2.15 -8.37 -10.33
N GLN A 45 -1.35 -8.33 -11.39
CA GLN A 45 -0.97 -7.09 -12.07
C GLN A 45 -1.56 -7.09 -13.46
N ARG A 46 -2.23 -6.00 -13.84
CA ARG A 46 -2.72 -5.78 -15.21
C ARG A 46 -2.01 -4.58 -15.82
N ILE A 47 -1.49 -4.78 -17.04
CA ILE A 47 -0.90 -3.75 -17.90
C ILE A 47 -1.53 -3.94 -19.27
N ASP A 48 -2.37 -3.00 -19.72
CA ASP A 48 -3.25 -3.18 -20.86
C ASP A 48 -4.06 -4.48 -20.72
N ASP A 49 -3.98 -5.38 -21.71
CA ASP A 49 -4.65 -6.69 -21.71
C ASP A 49 -3.83 -7.80 -21.04
N LYS A 50 -2.58 -7.51 -20.67
CA LYS A 50 -1.69 -8.50 -20.06
C LYS A 50 -1.94 -8.58 -18.55
N ILE A 51 -2.27 -9.78 -18.08
CA ILE A 51 -2.41 -10.10 -16.66
C ILE A 51 -1.23 -10.98 -16.24
N GLU A 52 -0.59 -10.62 -15.14
CA GLU A 52 0.48 -11.39 -14.51
C GLU A 52 0.15 -11.54 -13.01
N SER A 53 0.50 -12.68 -12.45
CA SER A 53 0.32 -12.98 -11.02
C SER A 53 1.64 -13.41 -10.38
N GLY A 54 1.64 -13.50 -9.07
CA GLY A 54 2.80 -13.95 -8.33
C GLY A 54 2.71 -13.67 -6.83
N LYS A 55 3.85 -13.73 -6.16
CA LYS A 55 4.00 -13.43 -4.74
C LYS A 55 5.02 -12.33 -4.54
N CYS A 56 4.70 -11.35 -3.69
CA CYS A 56 5.62 -10.29 -3.30
C CYS A 56 5.85 -10.25 -1.80
N TYR A 57 6.99 -9.67 -1.46
CA TYR A 57 7.39 -9.28 -0.12
C TYR A 57 7.81 -7.81 -0.16
N ILE A 58 7.27 -7.00 0.74
CA ILE A 58 7.70 -5.62 0.93
C ILE A 58 8.20 -5.47 2.36
N LYS A 59 9.38 -4.87 2.54
CA LYS A 59 9.87 -4.38 3.82
C LYS A 59 10.06 -2.87 3.70
N TYR A 60 9.32 -2.12 4.49
CA TYR A 60 9.41 -0.67 4.50
C TYR A 60 10.67 -0.19 5.22
N PRO A 61 11.32 0.89 4.73
CA PRO A 61 11.04 1.56 3.47
C PRO A 61 11.72 0.91 2.27
N LYS A 62 11.10 0.97 1.10
CA LYS A 62 11.68 0.85 -0.25
C LYS A 62 12.25 -0.51 -0.67
N LEU A 63 12.11 -1.55 0.15
CA LEU A 63 12.53 -2.90 -0.23
C LEU A 63 11.33 -3.68 -0.78
N ILE A 64 11.49 -4.33 -1.93
CA ILE A 64 10.51 -5.23 -2.52
C ILE A 64 11.21 -6.40 -3.21
N TYR A 65 10.62 -7.58 -3.08
CA TYR A 65 10.94 -8.76 -3.87
C TYR A 65 9.65 -9.38 -4.38
N CYS A 66 9.52 -9.57 -5.69
CA CYS A 66 8.39 -10.25 -6.30
C CYS A 66 8.86 -11.37 -7.21
N LEU A 67 8.24 -12.52 -7.08
CA LEU A 67 8.36 -13.65 -7.99
C LEU A 67 7.05 -13.83 -8.75
N TYR A 68 7.13 -13.82 -10.08
CA TYR A 68 5.99 -13.95 -10.97
C TYR A 68 5.73 -15.42 -11.33
N ASP A 69 4.45 -15.81 -11.37
CA ASP A 69 4.00 -17.19 -11.68
C ASP A 69 4.04 -17.52 -13.19
N ASN A 70 4.74 -16.73 -13.99
CA ASN A 70 4.81 -16.94 -15.42
C ASN A 70 5.93 -17.92 -15.80
N LYS A 71 5.83 -18.50 -17.02
CA LYS A 71 6.83 -19.42 -17.58
C LYS A 71 8.23 -18.80 -17.68
N ASP A 72 8.30 -17.48 -17.65
CA ASP A 72 9.53 -16.72 -17.81
C ASP A 72 10.33 -16.62 -16.50
N LYS A 73 9.75 -17.08 -15.38
CA LYS A 73 10.35 -16.97 -14.04
C LYS A 73 10.88 -15.55 -13.78
N LYS A 74 10.02 -14.56 -14.10
CA LYS A 74 10.34 -13.16 -13.92
C LYS A 74 10.41 -12.86 -12.42
N GLU A 75 11.41 -12.12 -12.02
CA GLU A 75 11.55 -11.59 -10.67
C GLU A 75 11.83 -10.09 -10.68
N MET A 76 11.37 -9.41 -9.65
CA MET A 76 11.57 -7.97 -9.45
C MET A 76 12.10 -7.74 -8.04
N VAL A 77 13.21 -7.01 -7.94
CA VAL A 77 13.89 -6.74 -6.66
C VAL A 77 14.22 -5.27 -6.55
N SER A 78 13.95 -4.67 -5.40
CA SER A 78 14.52 -3.37 -5.03
C SER A 78 15.28 -3.46 -3.71
N ASN A 79 16.49 -2.87 -3.69
CA ASN A 79 17.30 -2.70 -2.49
C ASN A 79 17.15 -1.29 -1.85
N GLY A 80 16.09 -0.55 -2.25
CA GLY A 80 15.83 0.81 -1.78
C GLY A 80 16.44 1.92 -2.66
N ARG A 81 17.36 1.61 -3.56
CA ARG A 81 17.99 2.55 -4.49
C ARG A 81 17.81 2.16 -5.95
N THR A 82 17.96 0.88 -6.21
CA THR A 82 17.91 0.28 -7.55
C THR A 82 16.77 -0.72 -7.61
N LEU A 83 16.02 -0.69 -8.70
CA LEU A 83 15.02 -1.68 -9.08
C LEU A 83 15.61 -2.53 -10.20
N VAL A 84 15.62 -3.85 -10.00
CA VAL A 84 16.02 -4.82 -11.01
C VAL A 84 14.84 -5.70 -11.37
N ILE A 85 14.58 -5.86 -12.67
CA ILE A 85 13.61 -6.82 -13.20
C ILE A 85 14.38 -7.81 -14.05
N LYS A 86 14.41 -9.08 -13.63
CA LYS A 86 15.10 -10.16 -14.32
C LYS A 86 14.10 -11.14 -14.91
N ASN A 87 14.25 -11.43 -16.19
CA ASN A 87 13.54 -12.49 -16.87
C ASN A 87 14.50 -13.65 -17.06
N ASN A 88 14.37 -14.69 -16.23
CA ASN A 88 15.32 -15.81 -16.21
C ASN A 88 15.26 -16.67 -17.48
N ARG A 89 14.10 -16.76 -18.15
CA ARG A 89 13.96 -17.54 -19.39
C ARG A 89 14.77 -16.96 -20.54
N TYR A 90 14.77 -15.63 -20.68
CA TYR A 90 15.43 -14.94 -21.77
C TYR A 90 16.78 -14.35 -21.37
N ASN A 91 17.23 -14.59 -20.14
CA ASN A 91 18.44 -14.02 -19.55
C ASN A 91 18.52 -12.48 -19.74
N LYS A 92 17.35 -11.80 -19.63
CA LYS A 92 17.26 -10.35 -19.78
C LYS A 92 17.11 -9.68 -18.42
N THR A 93 17.94 -8.69 -18.16
CA THR A 93 17.92 -7.92 -16.93
C THR A 93 17.72 -6.44 -17.26
N TYR A 94 16.73 -5.82 -16.59
CA TYR A 94 16.45 -4.40 -16.69
C TYR A 94 16.74 -3.76 -15.35
N ILE A 95 17.47 -2.64 -15.38
CA ILE A 95 17.93 -1.93 -14.18
C ILE A 95 17.44 -0.50 -14.24
N TYR A 96 16.76 -0.05 -13.18
CA TYR A 96 16.23 1.30 -13.05
C TYR A 96 16.64 1.91 -11.71
N PRO A 97 16.98 3.20 -11.67
CA PRO A 97 16.98 3.92 -10.40
C PRO A 97 15.56 3.87 -9.81
N LEU A 98 15.39 3.44 -8.56
CA LEU A 98 14.06 3.35 -7.94
C LEU A 98 13.30 4.69 -8.01
N LYS A 99 14.03 5.81 -7.81
CA LYS A 99 13.50 7.19 -7.87
C LYS A 99 12.90 7.59 -9.23
N SER A 100 13.18 6.86 -10.30
CA SER A 100 12.59 7.08 -11.63
C SER A 100 11.29 6.32 -11.85
N THR A 101 10.90 5.47 -10.91
CA THR A 101 9.72 4.62 -10.98
C THR A 101 8.63 5.06 -9.98
N PRO A 102 7.35 4.73 -10.21
CA PRO A 102 6.29 4.97 -9.23
C PRO A 102 6.50 4.24 -7.89
N LEU A 103 7.26 3.14 -7.90
CA LEU A 103 7.54 2.34 -6.70
C LEU A 103 8.31 3.13 -5.64
N GLU A 104 9.05 4.17 -6.00
CA GLU A 104 9.67 5.11 -5.07
C GLU A 104 8.68 5.62 -4.01
N TYR A 105 7.47 5.92 -4.42
CA TYR A 105 6.41 6.45 -3.55
C TYR A 105 5.57 5.36 -2.90
N ILE A 106 5.28 4.28 -3.64
CA ILE A 106 4.46 3.16 -3.15
C ILE A 106 5.16 2.40 -2.03
N LEU A 107 6.49 2.28 -2.12
CA LEU A 107 7.32 1.59 -1.13
C LEU A 107 7.77 2.50 0.01
N ASP A 108 7.32 3.75 0.04
CA ASP A 108 7.57 4.72 1.11
C ASP A 108 6.31 4.90 1.97
N LYS A 109 6.22 4.11 3.05
CA LYS A 109 5.09 4.13 3.98
C LYS A 109 4.85 5.53 4.56
N GLU A 110 5.90 6.21 5.00
CA GLU A 110 5.80 7.53 5.59
C GLU A 110 5.28 8.58 4.60
N PHE A 111 5.74 8.50 3.34
CA PHE A 111 5.21 9.35 2.28
C PHE A 111 3.69 9.13 2.11
N ILE A 112 3.25 7.87 2.02
CA ILE A 112 1.81 7.54 1.86
C ILE A 112 1.02 8.06 3.06
N LEU A 113 1.45 7.78 4.29
CA LEU A 113 0.77 8.21 5.51
C LEU A 113 0.64 9.73 5.59
N ASN A 114 1.71 10.46 5.27
CA ASN A 114 1.70 11.92 5.27
C ASN A 114 0.73 12.48 4.21
N LYS A 115 0.62 11.85 3.04
CA LYS A 115 -0.34 12.26 2.01
C LYS A 115 -1.78 11.97 2.40
N ILE A 116 -2.06 10.78 2.91
CA ILE A 116 -3.42 10.35 3.31
C ILE A 116 -4.02 11.28 4.37
N LYS A 117 -3.23 11.77 5.33
CA LYS A 117 -3.71 12.68 6.37
C LYS A 117 -4.45 13.91 5.80
N ASN A 118 -3.99 14.42 4.66
CA ASN A 118 -4.48 15.65 4.03
C ASN A 118 -5.37 15.42 2.80
N LEU A 119 -5.73 14.16 2.49
CA LEU A 119 -6.56 13.82 1.35
C LEU A 119 -7.90 13.27 1.81
N GLU A 120 -8.95 13.57 1.04
CA GLU A 120 -10.23 12.90 1.19
C GLU A 120 -10.28 11.67 0.29
N PRO A 121 -10.67 10.50 0.83
CA PRO A 121 -10.75 9.28 0.06
C PRO A 121 -12.00 9.23 -0.80
N LYS A 122 -11.90 8.57 -1.97
CA LYS A 122 -13.05 8.07 -2.69
C LYS A 122 -13.42 6.69 -2.12
N VAL A 123 -14.62 6.59 -1.55
CA VAL A 123 -15.10 5.35 -0.92
C VAL A 123 -16.08 4.65 -1.86
N ASN A 124 -15.77 3.41 -2.21
CA ASN A 124 -16.65 2.47 -2.91
C ASN A 124 -16.97 1.29 -1.99
N ASN A 125 -17.91 0.40 -2.37
CA ASN A 125 -18.41 -0.69 -1.51
C ASN A 125 -17.29 -1.54 -0.86
N ASN A 126 -16.21 -1.84 -1.59
CA ASN A 126 -15.14 -2.71 -1.11
C ASN A 126 -13.77 -2.01 -1.03
N THR A 127 -13.66 -0.75 -1.45
CA THR A 127 -12.37 -0.09 -1.64
C THR A 127 -12.43 1.36 -1.18
N ILE A 128 -11.37 1.79 -0.51
CA ILE A 128 -11.10 3.18 -0.16
C ILE A 128 -9.87 3.60 -0.96
N GLU A 129 -10.05 4.55 -1.88
CA GLU A 129 -9.02 5.03 -2.79
C GLU A 129 -8.53 6.42 -2.36
N PHE A 130 -7.21 6.59 -2.33
CA PHE A 130 -6.55 7.88 -2.21
C PHE A 130 -5.78 8.19 -3.49
N LEU A 131 -6.13 9.30 -4.14
CA LEU A 131 -5.42 9.79 -5.31
C LEU A 131 -4.29 10.74 -4.87
N ILE A 132 -3.06 10.30 -5.03
CA ILE A 132 -1.86 11.02 -4.60
C ILE A 132 -1.18 11.65 -5.81
N ALA A 133 -1.13 12.98 -5.85
CA ALA A 133 -0.34 13.70 -6.83
C ALA A 133 1.12 13.82 -6.35
N THR A 134 2.06 13.41 -7.21
CA THR A 134 3.49 13.65 -7.05
C THR A 134 3.96 14.69 -8.07
N LYS A 135 5.21 15.14 -7.98
CA LYS A 135 5.77 16.08 -8.98
C LYS A 135 5.75 15.53 -10.42
N LYS A 136 5.65 14.21 -10.58
CA LYS A 136 5.82 13.55 -11.88
C LYS A 136 4.62 12.70 -12.31
N LYS A 137 3.85 12.16 -11.38
CA LYS A 137 2.82 11.14 -11.66
C LYS A 137 1.65 11.22 -10.68
N LEU A 138 0.50 10.71 -11.12
CA LEU A 138 -0.64 10.40 -10.26
C LEU A 138 -0.53 8.93 -9.84
N ILE A 139 -0.80 8.66 -8.57
CA ILE A 139 -0.80 7.32 -7.98
C ILE A 139 -2.11 7.16 -7.22
N SER A 140 -2.90 6.14 -7.53
CA SER A 140 -4.02 5.73 -6.68
C SER A 140 -3.54 4.62 -5.74
N ILE A 141 -3.77 4.78 -4.45
CA ILE A 141 -3.53 3.74 -3.43
C ILE A 141 -4.88 3.24 -2.93
N PHE A 142 -5.05 1.93 -2.91
CA PHE A 142 -6.29 1.27 -2.52
C PHE A 142 -6.15 0.58 -1.17
N PHE A 143 -7.17 0.76 -0.33
CA PHE A 143 -7.34 0.02 0.93
C PHE A 143 -8.68 -0.71 0.92
N ASN A 144 -8.73 -1.86 1.55
CA ASN A 144 -9.98 -2.60 1.73
C ASN A 144 -10.90 -1.85 2.71
N SER A 145 -12.18 -1.66 2.37
CA SER A 145 -13.11 -0.89 3.19
C SER A 145 -13.53 -1.58 4.50
N LYS A 146 -13.30 -2.91 4.62
CA LYS A 146 -13.65 -3.71 5.80
C LYS A 146 -12.45 -3.89 6.74
N THR A 147 -11.28 -4.26 6.18
CA THR A 147 -10.08 -4.56 6.97
C THR A 147 -9.15 -3.35 7.12
N TYR A 148 -9.32 -2.32 6.26
CA TYR A 148 -8.46 -1.13 6.18
C TYR A 148 -7.01 -1.44 5.84
N ASP A 149 -6.75 -2.61 5.27
CA ASP A 149 -5.45 -3.05 4.81
C ASP A 149 -5.19 -2.58 3.36
N LEU A 150 -3.92 -2.43 3.00
CA LEU A 150 -3.51 -2.16 1.63
C LEU A 150 -4.04 -3.26 0.70
N SER A 151 -4.79 -2.87 -0.33
CA SER A 151 -5.39 -3.79 -1.30
C SER A 151 -4.87 -3.60 -2.72
N GLY A 152 -4.01 -2.61 -2.95
CA GLY A 152 -3.39 -2.42 -4.25
C GLY A 152 -3.04 -0.97 -4.55
N TRP A 153 -2.65 -0.75 -5.80
CA TRP A 153 -2.37 0.59 -6.34
C TRP A 153 -2.60 0.63 -7.85
N LYS A 154 -2.73 1.84 -8.36
CA LYS A 154 -2.75 2.13 -9.79
C LYS A 154 -1.74 3.22 -10.09
N THR A 155 -0.99 3.06 -11.18
CA THR A 155 0.05 3.98 -11.63
C THR A 155 0.12 4.03 -13.15
N ILE A 156 0.91 4.97 -13.65
CA ILE A 156 1.36 5.00 -15.04
C ILE A 156 2.84 4.63 -15.05
N ASP A 157 3.23 3.64 -15.84
CA ASP A 157 4.62 3.21 -15.97
C ASP A 157 5.47 4.19 -16.80
N ILE A 158 6.73 3.81 -17.05
CA ILE A 158 7.66 4.63 -17.86
C ILE A 158 7.30 4.66 -19.36
N TYR A 159 6.47 3.73 -19.82
CA TYR A 159 5.97 3.63 -21.20
C TYR A 159 4.57 4.25 -21.37
N GLN A 160 4.10 5.02 -20.38
CA GLN A 160 2.78 5.66 -20.32
C GLN A 160 1.61 4.66 -20.29
N LYS A 161 1.83 3.43 -19.85
CA LYS A 161 0.79 2.42 -19.70
C LYS A 161 0.23 2.42 -18.28
N GLU A 162 -1.09 2.24 -18.18
CA GLU A 162 -1.74 2.05 -16.89
C GLU A 162 -1.36 0.69 -16.31
N VAL A 163 -0.89 0.70 -15.07
CA VAL A 163 -0.59 -0.48 -14.29
C VAL A 163 -1.52 -0.54 -13.10
N ILE A 164 -2.35 -1.56 -13.04
CA ILE A 164 -3.21 -1.86 -11.89
C ILE A 164 -2.64 -3.06 -11.18
N PHE A 165 -2.34 -2.90 -9.90
CA PHE A 165 -1.76 -3.92 -9.05
C PHE A 165 -2.73 -4.22 -7.89
N GLN A 166 -3.22 -5.45 -7.83
CA GLN A 166 -4.15 -5.92 -6.81
C GLN A 166 -3.45 -6.86 -5.85
N ILE A 167 -3.72 -6.68 -4.56
CA ILE A 167 -3.16 -7.46 -3.46
C ILE A 167 -4.22 -8.42 -2.93
N ASN A 168 -3.83 -9.68 -2.79
CA ASN A 168 -4.63 -10.74 -2.19
C ASN A 168 -3.80 -11.48 -1.13
N ASN A 169 -4.46 -12.11 -0.17
CA ASN A 169 -3.82 -12.92 0.88
C ASN A 169 -2.67 -12.17 1.57
N LEU A 170 -2.99 -10.96 2.06
CA LEU A 170 -2.02 -10.11 2.75
C LEU A 170 -1.69 -10.68 4.14
N GLU A 171 -0.40 -10.85 4.40
CA GLU A 171 0.17 -11.16 5.72
C GLU A 171 1.04 -9.99 6.17
N LYS A 172 1.01 -9.66 7.46
CA LYS A 172 1.68 -8.47 8.02
C LYS A 172 2.71 -8.87 9.07
N ASN A 173 3.84 -8.17 9.10
CA ASN A 173 4.87 -8.29 10.11
C ASN A 173 5.37 -9.74 10.29
N ILE A 174 5.57 -10.41 9.17
CA ILE A 174 6.09 -11.77 9.12
C ILE A 174 7.62 -11.78 9.22
N ASN A 175 8.20 -12.94 9.55
CA ASN A 175 9.65 -13.12 9.44
C ASN A 175 10.03 -13.27 7.96
N ILE A 176 10.83 -12.33 7.42
CA ILE A 176 11.29 -12.34 6.03
C ILE A 176 12.81 -12.51 6.01
N ASP A 177 13.29 -13.48 5.22
CA ASP A 177 14.73 -13.59 4.90
C ASP A 177 15.18 -12.34 4.11
N GLU A 178 16.04 -11.54 4.69
CA GLU A 178 16.53 -10.28 4.11
C GLU A 178 17.39 -10.48 2.86
N ASN A 179 17.93 -11.67 2.65
CA ASN A 179 18.66 -12.00 1.42
C ASN A 179 17.80 -11.88 0.17
N ARG A 180 16.45 -11.97 0.30
CA ARG A 180 15.50 -11.75 -0.81
C ARG A 180 15.62 -10.37 -1.44
N PHE A 181 16.06 -9.36 -0.69
CA PHE A 181 16.16 -7.99 -1.19
C PHE A 181 17.54 -7.66 -1.78
N LYS A 182 18.45 -8.64 -1.80
CA LYS A 182 19.74 -8.49 -2.50
C LYS A 182 19.50 -8.50 -4.00
N LEU A 183 20.14 -7.56 -4.70
CA LEU A 183 20.07 -7.55 -6.15
C LEU A 183 20.68 -8.82 -6.73
N PRO A 184 20.06 -9.42 -7.76
CA PRO A 184 20.63 -10.56 -8.45
C PRO A 184 21.96 -10.16 -9.12
N SER A 185 22.89 -11.12 -9.24
CA SER A 185 24.13 -10.91 -9.98
C SER A 185 23.83 -10.49 -11.42
N LEU A 186 24.50 -9.44 -11.85
CA LEU A 186 24.38 -8.87 -13.20
C LEU A 186 25.41 -9.55 -14.14
N ASN A 187 25.34 -10.89 -14.26
CA ASN A 187 26.19 -11.61 -15.21
C ASN A 187 25.55 -11.63 -16.58
#